data_edf5ccba1fcc62ec8d198d2153a96285
#
_entry.id   edf5ccba1fcc62ec8d198d2153a96285
#
_cell.length_a   1.000
_cell.length_b   1.000
_cell.length_c   1.000
_cell.angle_alpha   90.00
_cell.angle_beta   90.00
_cell.angle_gamma   90.00
#
_symmetry.space_group_name_H-M   'P 1'
#
loop_
_entity.id
_entity.type
_entity.pdbx_description
1 polymer ?
#
loop_
_entity_poly.entity_id
_entity_poly.type
_entity_poly.pdbx_seq_one_letter_code
_entity_poly.pdbx_strand_id
1 'polypeptide(L)'
;LDIAKYFYRIDHEVLMDILRKKIADEDLLHVLSVIINCEDTNFGLPLGADIGDVAFDELLGEVGLPIGNLTSQMFANLYLNELDQFCKHKLHLHYYIRYMDDIIILHPYKKYLEKIKNKIADFLGNKLHLQLNKKTCIRPTSMGIEFVGFRIWSTHVKLRKKTAKKLKRRLKYMFAAYH
;
A
#
# COMPACT_ATOMS: atom_id res chain seq x y z
N LEU A 1 2.19 -4.22 8.90
CA LEU A 1 2.28 -2.80 8.59
C LEU A 1 1.31 -2.52 7.44
N ASP A 2 0.80 -1.32 7.40
CA ASP A 2 -0.11 -0.85 6.36
C ASP A 2 0.28 0.60 6.04
N ILE A 3 0.29 0.99 4.77
CA ILE A 3 0.67 2.32 4.32
C ILE A 3 -0.60 3.18 4.19
N ALA A 4 -0.57 4.39 4.73
CA ALA A 4 -1.71 5.26 4.73
C ALA A 4 -2.00 5.80 3.32
N LYS A 5 -3.23 5.58 2.81
CA LYS A 5 -3.72 6.17 1.56
C LYS A 5 -2.75 5.97 0.38
N TYR A 6 -2.17 4.79 0.26
CA TYR A 6 -1.03 4.50 -0.60
C TYR A 6 -1.17 5.06 -2.03
N PHE A 7 -2.22 4.65 -2.77
CA PHE A 7 -2.44 5.10 -4.16
C PHE A 7 -2.64 6.62 -4.30
N TYR A 8 -3.16 7.28 -3.28
CA TYR A 8 -3.38 8.73 -3.25
C TYR A 8 -2.13 9.54 -2.87
N ARG A 9 -1.03 8.86 -2.54
CA ARG A 9 0.19 9.45 -1.97
C ARG A 9 1.45 9.13 -2.74
N ILE A 10 1.35 8.39 -3.84
CA ILE A 10 2.50 8.11 -4.70
C ILE A 10 2.95 9.44 -5.31
N ASP A 11 4.14 9.85 -4.99
CA ASP A 11 4.78 11.06 -5.49
C ASP A 11 5.27 10.83 -6.93
N HIS A 12 4.84 11.67 -7.86
CA HIS A 12 5.12 11.49 -9.28
C HIS A 12 6.61 11.72 -9.60
N GLU A 13 7.27 12.68 -8.95
CA GLU A 13 8.70 12.95 -9.15
C GLU A 13 9.54 11.78 -8.67
N VAL A 14 9.27 11.29 -7.45
CA VAL A 14 9.94 10.10 -6.91
C VAL A 14 9.70 8.87 -7.79
N LEU A 15 8.49 8.69 -8.31
CA LEU A 15 8.19 7.59 -9.23
C LEU A 15 8.98 7.70 -10.53
N MET A 16 9.04 8.90 -11.12
CA MET A 16 9.84 9.14 -12.33
C MET A 16 11.32 8.90 -12.09
N ASP A 17 11.85 9.28 -10.92
CA ASP A 17 13.24 9.00 -10.56
C ASP A 17 13.54 7.50 -10.42
N ILE A 18 12.58 6.72 -9.93
CA ILE A 18 12.69 5.25 -9.88
C ILE A 18 12.68 4.66 -11.29
N LEU A 19 11.84 5.19 -12.19
CA LEU A 19 11.78 4.76 -13.59
C LEU A 19 13.06 5.07 -14.35
N ARG A 20 13.60 6.28 -14.24
CA ARG A 20 14.87 6.70 -14.86
C ARG A 20 16.08 5.82 -14.50
N LYS A 21 16.08 5.25 -13.29
CA LYS A 21 17.13 4.28 -12.88
C LYS A 21 17.04 2.93 -13.61
N LYS A 22 15.91 2.63 -14.23
CA LYS A 22 15.63 1.31 -14.85
C LYS A 22 15.47 1.38 -16.37
N ILE A 23 15.10 2.52 -16.90
CA ILE A 23 14.78 2.77 -18.30
C ILE A 23 15.72 3.86 -18.79
N ALA A 24 16.46 3.57 -19.87
CA ALA A 24 17.37 4.52 -20.52
C ALA A 24 16.75 5.19 -21.75
N ASP A 25 15.58 4.71 -22.19
CA ASP A 25 14.88 5.22 -23.36
C ASP A 25 14.06 6.46 -22.97
N GLU A 26 14.48 7.63 -23.48
CA GLU A 26 13.87 8.93 -23.16
C GLU A 26 12.47 9.07 -23.76
N ASP A 27 12.20 8.50 -24.94
CA ASP A 27 10.88 8.55 -25.57
C ASP A 27 9.87 7.76 -24.72
N LEU A 28 10.27 6.58 -24.25
CA LEU A 28 9.45 5.79 -23.32
C LEU A 28 9.24 6.52 -21.99
N LEU A 29 10.27 7.14 -21.41
CA LEU A 29 10.17 7.92 -20.19
C LEU A 29 9.20 9.10 -20.36
N HIS A 30 9.21 9.75 -21.51
CA HIS A 30 8.27 10.83 -21.84
C HIS A 30 6.83 10.31 -21.86
N VAL A 31 6.57 9.19 -22.55
CA VAL A 31 5.22 8.58 -22.57
C VAL A 31 4.76 8.20 -21.16
N LEU A 32 5.64 7.60 -20.35
CA LEU A 32 5.33 7.24 -18.96
C LEU A 32 5.03 8.48 -18.10
N SER A 33 5.75 9.58 -18.31
CA SER A 33 5.49 10.83 -17.59
C SER A 33 4.10 11.41 -17.92
N VAL A 34 3.68 11.35 -19.18
CA VAL A 34 2.34 11.77 -19.61
C VAL A 34 1.26 10.91 -18.97
N ILE A 35 1.47 9.59 -18.86
CA ILE A 35 0.52 8.68 -18.22
C ILE A 35 0.43 8.94 -16.71
N ILE A 36 1.54 9.25 -16.05
CA ILE A 36 1.60 9.49 -14.60
C ILE A 36 0.99 10.84 -14.24
N ASN A 37 1.32 11.89 -14.99
CA ASN A 37 0.85 13.26 -14.78
C ASN A 37 -0.46 13.56 -15.52
N CYS A 38 -1.36 12.60 -15.64
CA CYS A 38 -2.63 12.77 -16.35
C CYS A 38 -3.35 14.06 -15.90
N GLU A 39 -3.35 15.07 -16.74
CA GLU A 39 -3.83 16.43 -16.43
C GLU A 39 -5.35 16.51 -16.24
N ASP A 40 -6.08 15.51 -16.71
CA ASP A 40 -7.55 15.51 -16.69
C ASP A 40 -8.16 15.18 -15.32
N THR A 41 -7.38 14.63 -14.37
CA THR A 41 -7.89 14.24 -13.04
C THR A 41 -6.84 14.30 -11.96
N ASN A 42 -7.01 15.19 -10.99
CA ASN A 42 -6.23 15.19 -9.77
C ASN A 42 -6.65 14.03 -8.87
N PHE A 43 -5.69 13.26 -8.37
CA PHE A 43 -5.93 12.08 -7.53
C PHE A 43 -5.28 12.18 -6.14
N GLY A 44 -4.39 13.12 -5.96
CA GLY A 44 -3.60 13.27 -4.74
C GLY A 44 -4.41 13.79 -3.56
N LEU A 45 -4.19 13.20 -2.39
CA LEU A 45 -4.76 13.71 -1.15
C LEU A 45 -3.72 14.56 -0.39
N PRO A 46 -4.09 15.73 0.15
CA PRO A 46 -3.24 16.49 1.07
C PRO A 46 -2.82 15.69 2.30
N LEU A 47 -1.69 16.05 2.91
CA LEU A 47 -1.17 15.37 4.11
C LEU A 47 -2.17 15.45 5.27
N GLY A 48 -2.52 14.28 5.82
CA GLY A 48 -3.47 14.19 6.94
C GLY A 48 -4.95 14.13 6.55
N ALA A 49 -5.29 14.41 5.28
CA ALA A 49 -6.67 14.39 4.80
C ALA A 49 -7.23 12.97 4.61
N ASP A 50 -8.51 12.80 4.79
CA ASP A 50 -9.27 11.58 4.47
C ASP A 50 -10.09 11.76 3.18
N ILE A 51 -10.39 10.60 2.50
CA ILE A 51 -11.08 10.54 1.21
C ILE A 51 -12.51 11.06 1.36
N GLY A 52 -13.01 11.85 1.84
CA GLY A 52 -14.38 12.36 1.99
C GLY A 52 -14.39 13.75 2.59
N ASP A 53 -13.21 14.18 3.06
CA ASP A 53 -13.04 15.46 3.72
C ASP A 53 -12.42 16.51 2.80
N VAL A 54 -12.06 16.10 1.55
CA VAL A 54 -11.38 16.96 0.55
C VAL A 54 -12.30 17.16 -0.64
N ALA A 55 -12.53 18.39 -1.02
CA ALA A 55 -13.26 18.70 -2.23
C ALA A 55 -12.44 18.32 -3.48
N PHE A 56 -13.12 18.10 -4.61
CA PHE A 56 -12.47 17.62 -5.84
C PHE A 56 -11.40 18.59 -6.37
N ASP A 57 -11.63 19.88 -6.21
CA ASP A 57 -10.73 20.97 -6.58
C ASP A 57 -9.53 21.16 -5.64
N GLU A 58 -9.58 20.54 -4.46
CA GLU A 58 -8.48 20.52 -3.49
C GLU A 58 -7.54 19.31 -3.67
N LEU A 59 -7.85 18.40 -4.60
CA LEU A 59 -6.99 17.26 -4.91
C LEU A 59 -5.68 17.73 -5.59
N LEU A 60 -4.58 17.08 -5.22
CA LEU A 60 -3.26 17.41 -5.73
C LEU A 60 -2.97 16.69 -7.05
N GLY A 61 -2.35 17.40 -8.00
CA GLY A 61 -1.93 16.84 -9.29
C GLY A 61 -0.58 16.16 -9.27
N GLU A 62 0.31 16.54 -8.34
CA GLU A 62 1.72 16.06 -8.28
C GLU A 62 1.87 14.70 -7.56
N VAL A 63 0.80 14.22 -6.95
CA VAL A 63 0.78 12.94 -6.22
C VAL A 63 -0.49 12.16 -6.51
N GLY A 64 -0.41 10.86 -6.30
CA GLY A 64 -1.53 9.96 -6.45
C GLY A 64 -1.64 9.33 -7.84
N LEU A 65 -2.13 8.10 -7.86
CA LEU A 65 -2.40 7.36 -9.10
C LEU A 65 -3.86 6.91 -9.12
N PRO A 66 -4.53 7.00 -10.28
CA PRO A 66 -5.93 6.61 -10.41
C PRO A 66 -6.11 5.12 -10.09
N ILE A 67 -7.09 4.83 -9.24
CA ILE A 67 -7.41 3.45 -8.84
C ILE A 67 -8.22 2.78 -9.94
N GLY A 68 -7.79 1.58 -10.36
CA GLY A 68 -8.47 0.79 -11.38
C GLY A 68 -7.68 0.61 -12.67
N ASN A 69 -6.70 1.45 -12.95
CA ASN A 69 -5.82 1.30 -14.10
C ASN A 69 -4.75 0.22 -13.83
N LEU A 70 -4.48 -0.59 -14.85
CA LEU A 70 -3.44 -1.64 -14.76
C LEU A 70 -2.04 -1.01 -14.57
N THR A 71 -1.76 0.09 -15.27
CA THR A 71 -0.51 0.86 -15.15
C THR A 71 -0.30 1.37 -13.72
N SER A 72 -1.33 1.87 -13.05
CA SER A 72 -1.26 2.34 -11.66
C SER A 72 -0.84 1.22 -10.70
N GLN A 73 -1.32 0.00 -10.91
CA GLN A 73 -0.91 -1.16 -10.09
C GLN A 73 0.56 -1.53 -10.31
N MET A 74 1.03 -1.46 -11.56
CA MET A 74 2.43 -1.71 -11.89
C MET A 74 3.34 -0.63 -11.27
N PHE A 75 3.00 0.64 -11.44
CA PHE A 75 3.75 1.75 -10.85
C PHE A 75 3.78 1.69 -9.32
N ALA A 76 2.65 1.38 -8.69
CA ALA A 76 2.57 1.19 -7.25
C ALA A 76 3.50 0.06 -6.78
N ASN A 77 3.52 -1.08 -7.45
CA ASN A 77 4.44 -2.16 -7.10
C ASN A 77 5.91 -1.78 -7.31
N LEU A 78 6.22 -1.04 -8.37
CA LEU A 78 7.57 -0.56 -8.65
C LEU A 78 8.03 0.46 -7.61
N TYR A 79 7.15 1.36 -7.19
CA TYR A 79 7.43 2.35 -6.16
C TYR A 79 7.81 1.71 -4.82
N LEU A 80 7.05 0.73 -4.36
CA LEU A 80 7.36 0.00 -3.11
C LEU A 80 8.46 -1.05 -3.25
N ASN A 81 8.94 -1.36 -4.46
CA ASN A 81 10.12 -2.19 -4.61
C ASN A 81 11.35 -1.55 -3.92
N GLU A 82 11.44 -0.22 -3.86
CA GLU A 82 12.51 0.46 -3.11
C GLU A 82 12.47 0.08 -1.61
N LEU A 83 11.27 -0.04 -1.04
CA LEU A 83 11.09 -0.53 0.33
C LEU A 83 11.46 -2.01 0.44
N ASP A 84 11.11 -2.85 -0.53
CA ASP A 84 11.49 -4.27 -0.55
C ASP A 84 13.02 -4.42 -0.55
N GLN A 85 13.73 -3.66 -1.39
CA GLN A 85 15.20 -3.63 -1.42
C GLN A 85 15.79 -3.17 -0.08
N PHE A 86 15.22 -2.12 0.52
CA PHE A 86 15.64 -1.67 1.84
C PHE A 86 15.43 -2.74 2.92
N CYS A 87 14.26 -3.37 2.97
CA CYS A 87 13.94 -4.41 3.92
C CYS A 87 14.84 -5.65 3.76
N LYS A 88 15.10 -6.08 2.52
CA LYS A 88 15.89 -7.29 2.24
C LYS A 88 17.39 -7.04 2.35
N HIS A 89 17.91 -5.98 1.77
CA HIS A 89 19.38 -5.78 1.64
C HIS A 89 19.99 -4.87 2.70
N LYS A 90 19.21 -3.96 3.31
CA LYS A 90 19.73 -3.08 4.38
C LYS A 90 19.30 -3.54 5.78
N LEU A 91 18.07 -4.01 5.93
CA LEU A 91 17.56 -4.50 7.21
C LEU A 91 17.73 -6.01 7.39
N HIS A 92 18.07 -6.76 6.31
CA HIS A 92 18.25 -8.21 6.29
C HIS A 92 17.07 -8.99 6.90
N LEU A 93 15.84 -8.58 6.56
CA LEU A 93 14.64 -9.21 7.09
C LEU A 93 14.38 -10.55 6.40
N HIS A 94 14.50 -11.66 7.13
CA HIS A 94 14.22 -12.99 6.61
C HIS A 94 12.72 -13.22 6.36
N TYR A 95 11.89 -12.90 7.34
CA TYR A 95 10.44 -13.13 7.28
C TYR A 95 9.72 -11.83 6.92
N TYR A 96 9.77 -11.47 5.67
CA TYR A 96 9.15 -10.29 5.08
C TYR A 96 8.29 -10.71 3.89
N ILE A 97 7.02 -10.30 3.90
CA ILE A 97 6.07 -10.50 2.80
C ILE A 97 5.33 -9.18 2.58
N ARG A 98 5.20 -8.78 1.34
CA ARG A 98 4.38 -7.65 0.91
C ARG A 98 3.39 -8.07 -0.15
N TYR A 99 2.18 -7.58 -0.04
CA TYR A 99 1.16 -7.60 -1.08
C TYR A 99 0.58 -6.19 -1.21
N MET A 100 0.92 -5.49 -2.29
CA MET A 100 0.64 -4.06 -2.47
C MET A 100 1.17 -3.25 -1.27
N ASP A 101 0.30 -2.56 -0.56
CA ASP A 101 0.56 -1.76 0.65
C ASP A 101 0.51 -2.54 1.97
N ASP A 102 0.01 -3.79 1.93
CA ASP A 102 -0.02 -4.69 3.09
C ASP A 102 1.33 -5.38 3.29
N ILE A 103 1.96 -5.17 4.45
CA ILE A 103 3.29 -5.71 4.78
C ILE A 103 3.23 -6.53 6.07
N ILE A 104 3.80 -7.73 6.03
CA ILE A 104 3.99 -8.59 7.20
C ILE A 104 5.48 -8.80 7.44
N ILE A 105 5.89 -8.62 8.68
CA ILE A 105 7.23 -8.93 9.18
C ILE A 105 7.09 -9.79 10.42
N LEU A 106 7.80 -10.92 10.47
CA LEU A 106 7.80 -11.80 11.64
C LEU A 106 9.17 -11.79 12.30
N HIS A 107 9.17 -11.71 13.64
CA HIS A 107 10.37 -11.83 14.45
C HIS A 107 10.00 -12.22 15.88
N PRO A 108 10.79 -13.06 16.57
CA PRO A 108 10.48 -13.49 17.95
C PRO A 108 10.52 -12.34 18.96
N TYR A 109 11.33 -11.32 18.76
CA TYR A 109 11.51 -10.22 19.71
C TYR A 109 10.69 -8.99 19.32
N LYS A 110 9.74 -8.60 20.18
CA LYS A 110 8.89 -7.43 19.98
C LYS A 110 9.69 -6.13 19.88
N LYS A 111 10.71 -5.94 20.74
CA LYS A 111 11.57 -4.74 20.71
C LYS A 111 12.32 -4.58 19.38
N TYR A 112 12.70 -5.68 18.75
CA TYR A 112 13.30 -5.66 17.42
C TYR A 112 12.30 -5.17 16.38
N LEU A 113 11.06 -5.68 16.40
CA LEU A 113 10.00 -5.25 15.49
C LEU A 113 9.65 -3.75 15.66
N GLU A 114 9.67 -3.23 16.88
CA GLU A 114 9.49 -1.80 17.14
C GLU A 114 10.61 -0.96 16.51
N LYS A 115 11.86 -1.38 16.64
CA LYS A 115 13.01 -0.74 15.98
C LYS A 115 12.90 -0.78 14.46
N ILE A 116 12.51 -1.93 13.89
CA ILE A 116 12.32 -2.10 12.45
C ILE A 116 11.18 -1.22 11.95
N LYS A 117 10.06 -1.18 12.67
CA LYS A 117 8.91 -0.32 12.32
C LYS A 117 9.34 1.15 12.19
N ASN A 118 10.13 1.66 13.14
CA ASN A 118 10.61 3.05 13.09
C ASN A 118 11.54 3.28 11.90
N LYS A 119 12.49 2.38 11.64
CA LYS A 119 13.37 2.47 10.47
C LYS A 119 12.60 2.45 9.12
N ILE A 120 11.55 1.65 9.04
CA ILE A 120 10.68 1.60 7.86
C ILE A 120 9.88 2.92 7.75
N ALA A 121 9.37 3.45 8.86
CA ALA A 121 8.66 4.73 8.86
C ALA A 121 9.56 5.88 8.40
N ASP A 122 10.79 5.93 8.89
CA ASP A 122 11.80 6.92 8.48
C ASP A 122 12.15 6.79 6.98
N PHE A 123 12.33 5.56 6.50
CA PHE A 123 12.59 5.30 5.07
C PHE A 123 11.41 5.73 4.20
N LEU A 124 10.20 5.35 4.58
CA LEU A 124 8.98 5.74 3.85
C LEU A 124 8.83 7.26 3.80
N GLY A 125 9.02 7.95 4.93
CA GLY A 125 8.91 9.41 4.99
C GLY A 125 9.98 10.13 4.18
N ASN A 126 11.25 9.74 4.34
CA ASN A 126 12.37 10.46 3.77
C ASN A 126 12.67 10.12 2.30
N LYS A 127 12.28 8.93 1.82
CA LYS A 127 12.63 8.45 0.48
C LYS A 127 11.43 8.28 -0.45
N LEU A 128 10.26 8.02 0.11
CA LEU A 128 9.06 7.72 -0.67
C LEU A 128 7.89 8.66 -0.33
N HIS A 129 8.09 9.66 0.49
CA HIS A 129 7.07 10.63 0.93
C HIS A 129 5.76 9.98 1.41
N LEU A 130 5.87 8.75 1.98
CA LEU A 130 4.77 7.94 2.46
C LEU A 130 4.75 7.83 3.98
N GLN A 131 3.60 7.51 4.53
CA GLN A 131 3.43 7.33 5.98
C GLN A 131 2.78 5.99 6.31
N LEU A 132 3.18 5.39 7.44
CA LEU A 132 2.49 4.23 7.98
C LEU A 132 1.11 4.61 8.51
N ASN A 133 0.13 3.73 8.27
CA ASN A 133 -1.20 3.88 8.83
C ASN A 133 -1.15 3.77 10.37
N LYS A 134 -1.97 4.58 11.05
CA LYS A 134 -2.14 4.53 12.52
C LYS A 134 -2.59 3.16 13.03
N LYS A 135 -3.21 2.33 12.18
CA LYS A 135 -3.61 0.95 12.49
C LYS A 135 -2.46 -0.05 12.51
N THR A 136 -1.26 0.35 12.06
CA THR A 136 -0.06 -0.47 12.12
C THR A 136 0.23 -0.90 13.55
N CYS A 137 0.29 -2.20 13.80
CA CYS A 137 0.45 -2.76 15.14
C CYS A 137 1.34 -4.01 15.14
N ILE A 138 1.98 -4.27 16.26
CA ILE A 138 2.75 -5.49 16.54
C ILE A 138 1.91 -6.38 17.44
N ARG A 139 1.66 -7.61 17.00
CA ARG A 139 0.79 -8.58 17.70
C ARG A 139 1.45 -9.96 17.75
N PRO A 140 1.17 -10.78 18.78
CA PRO A 140 1.56 -12.18 18.79
C PRO A 140 0.89 -12.95 17.64
N THR A 141 1.61 -13.89 17.02
CA THR A 141 1.08 -14.74 15.95
C THR A 141 -0.07 -15.65 16.42
N SER A 142 -0.14 -15.97 17.72
CA SER A 142 -1.24 -16.69 18.33
C SER A 142 -2.61 -16.00 18.16
N MET A 143 -2.64 -14.69 18.00
CA MET A 143 -3.86 -13.94 17.73
C MET A 143 -4.33 -14.03 16.27
N GLY A 144 -3.54 -14.65 15.39
CA GLY A 144 -3.74 -14.67 13.95
C GLY A 144 -3.39 -13.34 13.27
N ILE A 145 -2.87 -13.43 12.06
CA ILE A 145 -2.43 -12.31 11.23
C ILE A 145 -3.50 -12.02 10.18
N GLU A 146 -3.97 -10.79 10.10
CA GLU A 146 -4.87 -10.36 9.04
C GLU A 146 -4.06 -9.99 7.80
N PHE A 147 -4.35 -10.66 6.67
CA PHE A 147 -3.67 -10.44 5.40
C PHE A 147 -4.59 -10.78 4.23
N VAL A 148 -4.69 -9.88 3.25
CA VAL A 148 -5.48 -10.03 2.01
C VAL A 148 -6.91 -10.56 2.28
N GLY A 149 -7.57 -10.02 3.30
CA GLY A 149 -8.96 -10.38 3.63
C GLY A 149 -9.15 -11.66 4.45
N PHE A 150 -8.06 -12.35 4.77
CA PHE A 150 -8.05 -13.54 5.62
C PHE A 150 -7.46 -13.21 7.00
N ARG A 151 -7.70 -14.10 7.95
CA ARG A 151 -7.01 -14.18 9.22
C ARG A 151 -6.34 -15.55 9.31
N ILE A 152 -5.01 -15.53 9.44
CA ILE A 152 -4.13 -16.68 9.28
C ILE A 152 -3.51 -17.01 10.62
N TRP A 153 -3.59 -18.27 11.03
CA TRP A 153 -2.88 -18.87 12.15
C TRP A 153 -1.93 -19.94 11.62
N SER A 154 -1.03 -20.44 12.44
CA SER A 154 -0.15 -21.57 12.08
C SER A 154 -0.92 -22.85 11.75
N THR A 155 -2.11 -23.03 12.29
CA THR A 155 -2.91 -24.26 12.19
C THR A 155 -4.09 -24.15 11.22
N HIS A 156 -4.58 -22.95 10.95
CA HIS A 156 -5.76 -22.76 10.10
C HIS A 156 -5.88 -21.34 9.55
N VAL A 157 -6.75 -21.17 8.55
CA VAL A 157 -7.07 -19.88 7.91
C VAL A 157 -8.58 -19.66 7.98
N LYS A 158 -9.00 -18.44 8.28
CA LYS A 158 -10.42 -18.01 8.25
C LYS A 158 -10.57 -16.73 7.47
N LEU A 159 -11.76 -16.50 6.90
CA LEU A 159 -12.11 -15.20 6.37
C LEU A 159 -12.11 -14.14 7.50
N ARG A 160 -11.62 -12.96 7.21
CA ARG A 160 -11.71 -11.83 8.13
C ARG A 160 -13.19 -11.57 8.50
N LYS A 161 -13.46 -11.32 9.77
CA LYS A 161 -14.83 -11.17 10.31
C LYS A 161 -15.71 -10.19 9.50
N LYS A 162 -15.13 -9.07 9.03
CA LYS A 162 -15.82 -8.09 8.18
C LYS A 162 -16.19 -8.69 6.82
N THR A 163 -15.28 -9.43 6.19
CA THR A 163 -15.49 -10.11 4.89
C THR A 163 -16.56 -11.20 5.01
N ALA A 164 -16.51 -12.03 6.05
CA ALA A 164 -17.51 -13.05 6.33
C ALA A 164 -18.92 -12.46 6.56
N LYS A 165 -19.02 -11.35 7.32
CA LYS A 165 -20.29 -10.66 7.51
C LYS A 165 -20.86 -10.09 6.21
N LYS A 166 -20.01 -9.48 5.37
CA LYS A 166 -20.41 -8.95 4.05
C LYS A 166 -20.91 -10.07 3.14
N LEU A 167 -20.21 -11.20 3.09
CA LEU A 167 -20.63 -12.38 2.33
C LEU A 167 -21.99 -12.91 2.78
N LYS A 168 -22.16 -13.13 4.10
CA LYS A 168 -23.46 -13.60 4.66
C LYS A 168 -24.62 -12.66 4.31
N ARG A 169 -24.40 -11.35 4.40
CA ARG A 169 -25.42 -10.35 4.04
C ARG A 169 -25.78 -10.42 2.56
N ARG A 170 -24.77 -10.56 1.69
CA ARG A 170 -25.00 -10.68 0.23
C ARG A 170 -25.75 -11.96 -0.13
N LEU A 171 -25.37 -13.09 0.47
CA LEU A 171 -26.08 -14.35 0.27
C LEU A 171 -27.54 -14.24 0.71
N LYS A 172 -27.81 -13.69 1.92
CA LYS A 172 -29.17 -13.48 2.42
C LYS A 172 -30.01 -12.63 1.47
N TYR A 173 -29.43 -11.56 0.91
CA TYR A 173 -30.12 -10.72 -0.07
C TYR A 173 -30.43 -11.49 -1.37
N MET A 174 -29.46 -12.26 -1.88
CA MET A 174 -29.66 -13.07 -3.08
C MET A 174 -30.75 -14.13 -2.89
N PHE A 175 -30.76 -14.83 -1.76
CA PHE A 175 -31.82 -15.81 -1.46
C PHE A 175 -33.22 -15.14 -1.36
N ALA A 176 -33.31 -13.95 -0.77
CA ALA A 176 -34.59 -13.23 -0.68
C ALA A 176 -35.07 -12.68 -2.03
N ALA A 177 -34.17 -12.47 -3.01
CA ALA A 177 -34.54 -12.02 -4.37
C ALA A 177 -34.94 -13.16 -5.30
N TYR A 178 -34.68 -14.42 -4.94
CA TYR A 178 -35.05 -15.61 -5.72
C TYR A 178 -36.33 -16.31 -5.21
N HIS A 179 -36.90 -15.82 -4.13
CA HIS A 179 -38.20 -16.23 -3.58
C HIS A 179 -39.19 -15.07 -3.58
#